data_4d50e9365ac0e091b1f888311ce14d2d
#
_entry.id   4d50e9365ac0e091b1f888311ce14d2d
#
_cell.length_a   1.000
_cell.length_b   1.000
_cell.length_c   1.000
_cell.angle_alpha   90.00
_cell.angle_beta   90.00
_cell.angle_gamma   90.00
#
_symmetry.space_group_name_H-M   'P 1'
#
loop_
_entity.id
_entity.type
_entity.pdbx_description
1 polymer ?
#
loop_
_entity_poly.entity_id
_entity_poly.type
_entity_poly.pdbx_seq_one_letter_code
_entity_poly.pdbx_strand_id
1 'polypeptide(L)'
;IVLRTLTPYAVKMNELFPEEYRIDRDKLIKVCLLHHIAKSIRLTPNDNTWEVEKRGLVYKYNENNPSIRNGLQSMMMAIECGISFDTDEVEAMTSIDRDLSDMQSRFHSSLFSIIIRQANELTYAEFKTKKNAE
;
A
#
# COMPACT_ATOMS: atom_id res chain seq x y z
N ILE A 1 6.41 -8.51 4.52
CA ILE A 1 6.87 -9.08 3.23
C ILE A 1 6.44 -8.21 2.07
N VAL A 2 5.15 -7.86 1.93
CA VAL A 2 4.63 -7.05 0.81
C VAL A 2 5.43 -5.76 0.60
N LEU A 3 5.64 -4.98 1.65
CA LEU A 3 6.35 -3.69 1.56
C LEU A 3 7.81 -3.86 1.14
N ARG A 4 8.46 -4.93 1.58
CA ARG A 4 9.84 -5.25 1.19
C ARG A 4 9.96 -5.66 -0.27
N THR A 5 8.95 -6.31 -0.82
CA THR A 5 8.92 -6.72 -2.24
C THR A 5 8.54 -5.54 -3.14
N LEU A 6 7.62 -4.71 -2.70
CA LEU A 6 7.12 -3.55 -3.43
C LEU A 6 8.18 -2.47 -3.63
N THR A 7 8.99 -2.19 -2.62
CA THR A 7 9.96 -1.10 -2.64
C THR A 7 10.96 -1.21 -3.81
N PRO A 8 11.59 -2.38 -4.08
CA PRO A 8 12.47 -2.52 -5.25
C PRO A 8 11.77 -2.25 -6.59
N TYR A 9 10.51 -2.66 -6.75
CA TYR A 9 9.74 -2.36 -7.96
C TYR A 9 9.56 -0.84 -8.15
N ALA A 10 9.18 -0.15 -7.09
CA ALA A 10 8.99 1.30 -7.13
C ALA A 10 10.30 2.03 -7.47
N VAL A 11 11.40 1.67 -6.82
CA VAL A 11 12.72 2.26 -7.07
C VAL A 11 13.16 2.02 -8.52
N LYS A 12 13.00 0.82 -9.04
CA LYS A 12 13.33 0.48 -10.43
C LYS A 12 12.50 1.27 -11.43
N MET A 13 11.19 1.37 -11.22
CA MET A 13 10.32 2.16 -12.09
C MET A 13 10.70 3.64 -12.09
N ASN A 14 11.04 4.20 -10.93
CA ASN A 14 11.49 5.58 -10.83
C ASN A 14 12.78 5.82 -11.65
N GLU A 15 13.70 4.88 -11.64
CA GLU A 15 14.97 4.94 -12.40
C GLU A 15 14.78 4.89 -13.93
N LEU A 16 13.61 4.44 -14.43
CA LEU A 16 13.30 4.45 -15.86
C LEU A 16 13.05 5.85 -16.42
N PHE A 17 12.78 6.82 -15.57
CA PHE A 17 12.52 8.20 -15.98
C PHE A 17 13.82 9.03 -16.01
N PRO A 18 13.88 10.08 -16.85
CA PRO A 18 14.96 11.06 -16.79
C PRO A 18 15.11 11.63 -15.39
N GLU A 19 16.33 11.89 -14.96
CA GLU A 19 16.66 12.32 -13.60
C GLU A 19 15.81 13.53 -13.13
N GLU A 20 15.56 14.48 -14.02
CA GLU A 20 14.78 15.70 -13.76
C GLU A 20 13.30 15.43 -13.42
N TYR A 21 12.75 14.27 -13.79
CA TYR A 21 11.38 13.86 -13.51
C TYR A 21 11.26 12.83 -12.39
N ARG A 22 12.39 12.34 -11.90
CA ARG A 22 12.39 11.32 -10.83
C ARG A 22 11.89 11.88 -9.52
N ILE A 23 11.20 11.04 -8.78
CA ILE A 23 10.82 11.30 -7.41
C ILE A 23 12.08 11.13 -6.55
N ASP A 24 12.23 11.98 -5.53
CA ASP A 24 13.29 11.81 -4.53
C ASP A 24 13.25 10.39 -3.96
N ARG A 25 14.38 9.72 -3.99
CA ARG A 25 14.49 8.31 -3.63
C ARG A 25 14.07 8.06 -2.18
N ASP A 26 14.43 8.93 -1.26
CA ASP A 26 14.12 8.76 0.16
C ASP A 26 12.62 8.94 0.42
N LYS A 27 11.97 9.91 -0.25
CA LYS A 27 10.53 10.07 -0.20
C LYS A 27 9.79 8.84 -0.76
N LEU A 28 10.27 8.32 -1.89
CA LEU A 28 9.69 7.14 -2.52
C LEU A 28 9.75 5.93 -1.58
N ILE A 29 10.92 5.65 -1.00
CA ILE A 29 11.11 4.55 -0.05
C ILE A 29 10.23 4.74 1.19
N LYS A 30 10.18 5.94 1.73
CA LYS A 30 9.32 6.29 2.87
C LYS A 30 7.87 5.92 2.63
N VAL A 31 7.30 6.35 1.51
CA VAL A 31 5.91 6.04 1.16
C VAL A 31 5.73 4.55 0.90
N CYS A 32 6.67 3.91 0.20
CA CYS A 32 6.62 2.46 -0.02
C CYS A 32 6.51 1.67 1.29
N LEU A 33 7.25 2.08 2.31
CA LEU A 33 7.29 1.37 3.59
C LEU A 33 6.08 1.68 4.49
N LEU A 34 5.48 2.85 4.35
CA LEU A 34 4.46 3.35 5.28
C LEU A 34 3.01 3.19 4.80
N HIS A 35 2.75 3.17 3.49
CA HIS A 35 1.38 3.28 2.97
C HIS A 35 0.44 2.10 3.28
N HIS A 36 0.96 1.00 3.79
CA HIS A 36 0.20 -0.18 4.19
C HIS A 36 0.32 -0.55 5.67
N ILE A 37 0.95 0.28 6.50
CA ILE A 37 1.17 -0.09 7.91
C ILE A 37 -0.14 -0.31 8.68
N ALA A 38 -1.23 0.33 8.30
CA ALA A 38 -2.54 0.11 8.90
C ALA A 38 -3.05 -1.33 8.74
N LYS A 39 -2.54 -2.09 7.78
CA LYS A 39 -2.89 -3.52 7.64
C LYS A 39 -2.52 -4.33 8.88
N SER A 40 -1.54 -3.89 9.65
CA SER A 40 -1.14 -4.55 10.91
C SER A 40 -2.23 -4.56 11.98
N ILE A 41 -3.15 -3.60 11.94
CA ILE A 41 -4.25 -3.48 12.91
C ILE A 41 -5.63 -3.79 12.33
N ARG A 42 -5.73 -3.95 11.00
CA ARG A 42 -7.01 -4.23 10.32
C ARG A 42 -7.42 -5.70 10.41
N LEU A 43 -6.48 -6.57 10.67
CA LEU A 43 -6.72 -8.01 10.80
C LEU A 43 -6.33 -8.47 12.20
N THR A 44 -7.14 -9.36 12.75
CA THR A 44 -6.88 -10.06 14.02
C THR A 44 -6.92 -11.57 13.81
N PRO A 45 -6.28 -12.36 14.67
CA PRO A 45 -6.42 -13.81 14.63
C PRO A 45 -7.89 -14.21 14.70
N ASN A 46 -8.29 -15.18 13.88
CA ASN A 46 -9.65 -15.71 13.88
C ASN A 46 -9.81 -16.73 15.01
N ASP A 47 -10.72 -16.45 15.92
CA ASP A 47 -11.06 -17.31 17.06
C ASP A 47 -12.13 -18.39 16.73
N ASN A 48 -12.71 -18.33 15.53
CA ASN A 48 -13.64 -19.34 15.04
C ASN A 48 -12.86 -20.56 14.50
N THR A 49 -12.76 -21.62 15.33
CA THR A 49 -12.01 -22.82 15.00
C THR A 49 -12.52 -23.53 13.75
N TRP A 50 -13.82 -23.52 13.50
CA TRP A 50 -14.40 -24.13 12.30
C TRP A 50 -13.95 -23.40 11.01
N GLU A 51 -13.97 -22.06 11.02
CA GLU A 51 -13.50 -21.27 9.87
C GLU A 51 -12.02 -21.47 9.60
N VAL A 52 -11.20 -21.55 10.66
CA VAL A 52 -9.77 -21.80 10.55
C VAL A 52 -9.51 -23.18 9.94
N GLU A 53 -10.17 -24.21 10.47
CA GLU A 53 -9.94 -25.61 10.06
C GLU A 53 -10.54 -25.94 8.69
N LYS A 54 -11.77 -25.47 8.41
CA LYS A 54 -12.51 -25.83 7.20
C LYS A 54 -12.33 -24.89 6.04
N ARG A 55 -12.08 -23.62 6.30
CA ARG A 55 -11.95 -22.56 5.29
C ARG A 55 -10.54 -21.98 5.21
N GLY A 56 -9.65 -22.30 6.12
CA GLY A 56 -8.30 -21.75 6.19
C GLY A 56 -8.26 -20.24 6.52
N LEU A 57 -9.31 -19.71 7.10
CA LEU A 57 -9.42 -18.30 7.47
C LEU A 57 -8.73 -18.03 8.81
N VAL A 58 -7.41 -17.99 8.81
CA VAL A 58 -6.56 -17.81 10.00
C VAL A 58 -6.73 -16.41 10.62
N TYR A 59 -7.05 -15.40 9.81
CA TYR A 59 -7.28 -14.03 10.24
C TYR A 59 -8.67 -13.56 9.86
N LYS A 60 -9.22 -12.67 10.69
CA LYS A 60 -10.49 -11.99 10.43
C LYS A 60 -10.31 -10.47 10.48
N TYR A 61 -11.26 -9.75 9.91
CA TYR A 61 -11.29 -8.30 10.01
C TYR A 61 -11.47 -7.87 11.48
N ASN A 62 -10.72 -6.85 11.90
CA ASN A 62 -10.85 -6.28 13.23
C ASN A 62 -12.07 -5.37 13.29
N GLU A 63 -13.15 -5.83 13.91
CA GLU A 63 -14.41 -5.11 14.04
C GLU A 63 -14.29 -3.81 14.86
N ASN A 64 -13.28 -3.71 15.71
CA ASN A 64 -12.99 -2.51 16.50
C ASN A 64 -12.19 -1.47 15.70
N ASN A 65 -11.72 -1.80 14.50
CA ASN A 65 -11.02 -0.85 13.65
C ASN A 65 -12.00 0.19 13.10
N PRO A 66 -11.72 1.49 13.21
CA PRO A 66 -12.59 2.51 12.65
C PRO A 66 -12.69 2.39 11.13
N SER A 67 -13.81 2.88 10.58
CA SER A 67 -14.06 2.86 9.13
C SER A 67 -13.27 3.95 8.42
N ILE A 68 -11.96 3.76 8.35
CA ILE A 68 -11.01 4.64 7.67
C ILE A 68 -10.30 3.83 6.60
N ARG A 69 -10.09 4.41 5.44
CA ARG A 69 -9.38 3.75 4.33
C ARG A 69 -7.93 3.49 4.70
N ASN A 70 -7.35 2.44 4.13
CA ASN A 70 -6.04 1.93 4.52
C ASN A 70 -4.89 2.94 4.39
N GLY A 71 -4.82 3.66 3.28
CA GLY A 71 -3.75 4.65 3.05
C GLY A 71 -3.85 5.82 4.02
N LEU A 72 -5.04 6.35 4.24
CA LEU A 72 -5.27 7.43 5.19
C LEU A 72 -4.96 6.99 6.63
N GLN A 73 -5.40 5.82 7.02
CA GLN A 73 -5.13 5.28 8.37
C GLN A 73 -3.63 5.04 8.57
N SER A 74 -2.94 4.51 7.56
CA SER A 74 -1.49 4.33 7.59
C SER A 74 -0.75 5.65 7.78
N MET A 75 -1.18 6.69 7.07
CA MET A 75 -0.62 8.03 7.22
C MET A 75 -0.86 8.58 8.62
N MET A 76 -2.06 8.46 9.16
CA MET A 76 -2.39 8.90 10.51
C MET A 76 -1.54 8.20 11.57
N MET A 77 -1.34 6.89 11.45
CA MET A 77 -0.47 6.13 12.35
C MET A 77 0.97 6.63 12.31
N ALA A 78 1.49 6.91 11.12
CA ALA A 78 2.84 7.45 10.96
C ALA A 78 2.98 8.85 11.56
N ILE A 79 1.98 9.71 11.39
CA ILE A 79 1.95 11.05 11.99
C ILE A 79 1.96 10.98 13.52
N GLU A 80 1.20 10.06 14.10
CA GLU A 80 1.20 9.82 15.55
C GLU A 80 2.58 9.40 16.08
N CYS A 81 3.38 8.74 15.24
CA CYS A 81 4.75 8.37 15.53
C CYS A 81 5.76 9.50 15.26
N GLY A 82 5.32 10.69 14.90
CA GLY A 82 6.18 11.85 14.66
C GLY A 82 6.70 11.99 13.23
N ILE A 83 6.18 11.23 12.28
CA ILE A 83 6.55 11.32 10.87
C ILE A 83 5.68 12.39 10.20
N SER A 84 6.30 13.30 9.46
CA SER A 84 5.60 14.32 8.70
C SER A 84 5.56 13.96 7.21
N PHE A 85 4.54 14.45 6.51
CA PHE A 85 4.36 14.25 5.07
C PHE A 85 4.14 15.59 4.37
N ASP A 86 4.74 15.75 3.20
CA ASP A 86 4.38 16.86 2.31
C ASP A 86 3.18 16.50 1.41
N THR A 87 2.72 17.44 0.62
CA THR A 87 1.53 17.24 -0.22
C THR A 87 1.68 16.08 -1.21
N ASP A 88 2.84 15.92 -1.81
CA ASP A 88 3.11 14.85 -2.78
C ASP A 88 3.09 13.49 -2.10
N GLU A 89 3.65 13.41 -0.91
CA GLU A 89 3.64 12.19 -0.10
C GLU A 89 2.23 11.84 0.37
N VAL A 90 1.43 12.83 0.78
CA VAL A 90 0.01 12.63 1.15
C VAL A 90 -0.78 12.07 -0.03
N GLU A 91 -0.62 12.65 -1.21
CA GLU A 91 -1.27 12.14 -2.43
C GLU A 91 -0.89 10.69 -2.70
N ALA A 92 0.41 10.37 -2.64
CA ALA A 92 0.90 9.01 -2.88
C ALA A 92 0.41 8.02 -1.81
N MET A 93 0.42 8.39 -0.53
CA MET A 93 -0.05 7.57 0.59
C MET A 93 -1.53 7.19 0.44
N THR A 94 -2.35 8.13 -0.01
CA THR A 94 -3.81 7.95 -0.15
C THR A 94 -4.25 7.47 -1.52
N SER A 95 -3.34 7.37 -2.48
CA SER A 95 -3.66 6.97 -3.86
C SER A 95 -4.27 5.57 -3.96
N ILE A 96 -3.85 4.66 -3.09
CA ILE A 96 -4.37 3.28 -3.02
C ILE A 96 -5.82 3.21 -2.52
N ASP A 97 -6.33 4.26 -1.92
CA ASP A 97 -7.70 4.35 -1.41
C ASP A 97 -8.70 4.75 -2.49
N ARG A 98 -8.21 5.19 -3.66
CA ARG A 98 -9.07 5.67 -4.74
C ARG A 98 -9.67 4.54 -5.55
N ASP A 99 -10.94 4.68 -5.88
CA ASP A 99 -11.63 3.80 -6.82
C ASP A 99 -11.27 4.16 -8.27
N LEU A 100 -11.44 3.21 -9.20
CA LEU A 100 -11.24 3.44 -10.63
C LEU A 100 -12.11 4.59 -11.17
N SER A 101 -13.32 4.77 -10.64
CA SER A 101 -14.21 5.87 -11.00
C SER A 101 -13.63 7.24 -10.62
N ASP A 102 -13.01 7.35 -9.47
CA ASP A 102 -12.35 8.59 -9.04
C ASP A 102 -11.16 8.93 -9.94
N MET A 103 -10.44 7.91 -10.40
CA MET A 103 -9.26 8.08 -11.26
C MET A 103 -9.60 8.53 -12.68
N GLN A 104 -10.81 8.18 -13.15
CA GLN A 104 -11.24 8.50 -14.52
C GLN A 104 -11.90 9.87 -14.67
N SER A 105 -12.41 10.47 -13.59
CA SER A 105 -13.31 11.61 -13.74
C SER A 105 -12.70 12.99 -13.51
N ARG A 106 -11.87 13.21 -12.50
CA ARG A 106 -11.45 14.57 -12.09
C ARG A 106 -10.02 14.69 -11.58
N PHE A 107 -9.37 13.58 -11.22
CA PHE A 107 -8.06 13.62 -10.58
C PHE A 107 -6.99 13.11 -11.53
N HIS A 108 -6.01 13.93 -11.79
CA HIS A 108 -4.79 13.52 -12.45
C HIS A 108 -3.86 12.93 -11.38
N SER A 109 -3.50 11.66 -11.54
CA SER A 109 -2.53 11.05 -10.65
C SER A 109 -1.12 11.55 -10.96
N SER A 110 -0.39 11.94 -9.93
CA SER A 110 1.03 12.26 -10.07
C SER A 110 1.84 11.01 -10.43
N LEU A 111 3.05 11.22 -10.97
CA LEU A 111 3.98 10.14 -11.22
C LEU A 111 4.24 9.32 -9.96
N PHE A 112 4.36 9.98 -8.80
CA PHE A 112 4.55 9.34 -7.51
C PHE A 112 3.41 8.35 -7.20
N SER A 113 2.17 8.80 -7.30
CA SER A 113 0.98 7.96 -7.07
C SER A 113 0.90 6.79 -8.04
N ILE A 114 1.24 7.02 -9.31
CA ILE A 114 1.25 5.96 -10.34
C ILE A 114 2.28 4.90 -10.01
N ILE A 115 3.50 5.28 -9.66
CA ILE A 115 4.57 4.34 -9.31
C ILE A 115 4.16 3.48 -8.11
N ILE A 116 3.62 4.08 -7.05
CA ILE A 116 3.17 3.34 -5.87
C ILE A 116 2.09 2.30 -6.23
N ARG A 117 1.09 2.68 -7.02
CA ARG A 117 0.03 1.76 -7.43
C ARG A 117 0.54 0.65 -8.33
N GLN A 118 1.37 0.96 -9.31
CA GLN A 118 1.95 -0.05 -10.20
C GLN A 118 2.88 -1.01 -9.45
N ALA A 119 3.64 -0.52 -8.51
CA ALA A 119 4.48 -1.36 -7.65
C ALA A 119 3.64 -2.32 -6.80
N ASN A 120 2.50 -1.87 -6.28
CA ASN A 120 1.53 -2.73 -5.60
C ASN A 120 1.01 -3.84 -6.51
N GLU A 121 0.57 -3.50 -7.70
CA GLU A 121 0.04 -4.47 -8.67
C GLU A 121 1.08 -5.52 -9.06
N LEU A 122 2.31 -5.10 -9.34
CA LEU A 122 3.42 -6.02 -9.65
C LEU A 122 3.72 -6.95 -8.48
N THR A 123 3.71 -6.45 -7.26
CA THR A 123 3.95 -7.25 -6.05
C THR A 123 2.88 -8.33 -5.87
N TYR A 124 1.62 -7.96 -6.01
CA TYR A 124 0.52 -8.93 -5.92
C TYR A 124 0.54 -9.94 -7.07
N ALA A 125 0.89 -9.51 -8.27
CA ALA A 125 1.06 -10.41 -9.41
C ALA A 125 2.18 -11.43 -9.17
N GLU A 126 3.31 -10.99 -8.61
CA GLU A 126 4.42 -11.89 -8.25
C GLU A 126 3.99 -12.95 -7.22
N PHE A 127 3.30 -12.53 -6.15
CA PHE A 127 2.83 -13.46 -5.13
C PHE A 127 1.83 -14.47 -5.68
N LYS A 128 0.92 -14.03 -6.53
CA LYS A 128 -0.05 -14.92 -7.19
C LYS A 128 0.64 -15.91 -8.10
N THR A 129 1.63 -15.47 -8.86
CA THR A 129 2.41 -16.35 -9.75
C THR A 129 3.17 -17.39 -8.97
N LYS A 130 3.85 -17.01 -7.89
CA LYS A 130 4.57 -17.95 -7.02
C LYS A 130 3.64 -19.00 -6.40
N LYS A 131 2.47 -18.58 -5.91
CA LYS A 131 1.47 -19.49 -5.34
C LYS A 131 0.96 -20.50 -6.37
N ASN A 132 0.79 -20.10 -7.61
CA ASN A 132 0.32 -21.00 -8.66
C ASN A 132 1.42 -21.96 -9.16
N ALA A 133 2.69 -21.67 -8.90
CA ALA A 133 3.82 -22.51 -9.27
C ALA A 133 4.16 -23.60 -8.24
N GLU A 134 3.62 -23.47 -7.01
CA GLU A 134 3.75 -24.47 -5.94
C GLU A 134 2.66 -25.56 -6.07
#